data_e844082bf81506c697b7f35542edf050
#
_entry.id   e844082bf81506c697b7f35542edf050
#
_cell.length_a   1.000
_cell.length_b   1.000
_cell.length_c   1.000
_cell.angle_alpha   90.00
_cell.angle_beta   90.00
_cell.angle_gamma   90.00
#
_symmetry.space_group_name_H-M   'P 1'
#
loop_
_entity.id
_entity.type
_entity.pdbx_description
1 polymer ?
#
loop_
_entity_poly.entity_id
_entity_poly.type
_entity_poly.pdbx_seq_one_letter_code
_entity_poly.pdbx_strand_id
1 'polypeptide(L)'
;MLKFDIHKTCTKTAARAGRIETDHGEILTPIFMPVGTVGSVKAVHMPELSDDIHAHIILGNTYHLYLRPGLDTLYKAGGLHKFNSWSGSILTDSGGYQVFSLAHRRKITEEGVTFRSHIDGSKHLFTPERVMDIERIIGADIIMAFDECCPGDADFHYAKKSLALTEDWLRRCMKRVNETDPHYGYHQSLFPIVQGCVYPELRTRAAEFVASLGAEGNAIGGLAVGEPTEKMYEMVELTNSILPKDKPRYLMGVGTPINLLENIARGVDMFDCIMPTRNGRNGQLFTSYGTINIRNAKWAQEFSPIDPEGTSFVDKQYSLAYLHHLIRADEILGLQIASIHNLAFYLRLVREAREHILAGDFSEWKDKMVRQLNNRL
;
A
#
# COMPACT_ATOMS: atom_id res chain seq x y z
N MET A 1 -12.08 8.67 -15.87
CA MET A 1 -11.82 9.61 -14.74
C MET A 1 -12.23 8.89 -13.48
N LEU A 2 -11.34 8.83 -12.48
CA LEU A 2 -11.62 8.20 -11.18
C LEU A 2 -12.70 8.98 -10.45
N LYS A 3 -13.69 8.26 -9.91
CA LYS A 3 -14.75 8.85 -9.08
C LYS A 3 -14.60 8.35 -7.65
N PHE A 4 -14.88 9.23 -6.69
CA PHE A 4 -14.90 8.85 -5.28
C PHE A 4 -16.18 9.34 -4.63
N ASP A 5 -16.98 8.42 -4.13
CA ASP A 5 -18.25 8.69 -3.45
C ASP A 5 -18.11 8.30 -1.97
N ILE A 6 -18.39 9.24 -1.06
CA ILE A 6 -18.43 8.99 0.38
C ILE A 6 -19.86 8.58 0.76
N HIS A 7 -20.03 7.36 1.27
CA HIS A 7 -21.32 6.85 1.68
C HIS A 7 -21.67 7.26 3.10
N LYS A 8 -20.68 7.31 4.01
CA LYS A 8 -20.87 7.71 5.41
C LYS A 8 -19.54 8.16 6.02
N THR A 9 -19.65 9.12 6.95
CA THR A 9 -18.54 9.54 7.82
C THR A 9 -18.88 9.20 9.28
N CYS A 10 -17.87 8.82 10.06
CA CYS A 10 -18.03 8.59 11.49
C CYS A 10 -18.27 9.94 12.19
N THR A 11 -19.13 9.96 13.21
CA THR A 11 -19.42 11.18 13.98
C THR A 11 -18.41 11.49 15.08
N LYS A 12 -17.63 10.47 15.50
CA LYS A 12 -16.65 10.55 16.61
C LYS A 12 -15.19 10.62 16.14
N THR A 13 -14.95 10.26 14.88
CA THR A 13 -13.60 10.22 14.28
C THR A 13 -13.67 10.75 12.86
N ALA A 14 -12.52 10.88 12.19
CA ALA A 14 -12.47 11.26 10.77
C ALA A 14 -12.69 10.06 9.82
N ALA A 15 -12.99 8.86 10.34
CA ALA A 15 -13.21 7.66 9.53
C ALA A 15 -14.37 7.83 8.56
N ARG A 16 -14.19 7.32 7.35
CA ARG A 16 -15.21 7.40 6.29
C ARG A 16 -15.27 6.09 5.48
N ALA A 17 -16.47 5.71 5.09
CA ALA A 17 -16.74 4.62 4.18
C ALA A 17 -17.12 5.20 2.83
N GLY A 18 -16.44 4.81 1.77
CA GLY A 18 -16.66 5.32 0.42
C GLY A 18 -16.51 4.24 -0.65
N ARG A 19 -16.48 4.69 -1.90
CA ARG A 19 -16.28 3.86 -3.08
C ARG A 19 -15.47 4.64 -4.10
N ILE A 20 -14.41 4.02 -4.61
CA ILE A 20 -13.66 4.51 -5.75
C ILE A 20 -14.09 3.68 -6.97
N GLU A 21 -14.35 4.33 -8.11
CA GLU A 21 -14.59 3.69 -9.39
C GLU A 21 -13.39 3.89 -10.30
N THR A 22 -12.89 2.80 -10.88
CA THR A 22 -11.89 2.75 -11.94
C THR A 22 -12.44 2.02 -13.15
N ASP A 23 -11.71 2.00 -14.25
CA ASP A 23 -12.12 1.22 -15.44
C ASP A 23 -12.04 -0.31 -15.22
N HIS A 24 -11.35 -0.77 -14.15
CA HIS A 24 -11.27 -2.19 -13.76
C HIS A 24 -12.12 -2.53 -12.53
N GLY A 25 -13.10 -1.69 -12.18
CA GLY A 25 -14.09 -2.00 -11.16
C GLY A 25 -14.13 -1.05 -9.97
N GLU A 26 -14.88 -1.47 -8.97
CA GLU A 26 -15.12 -0.70 -7.76
C GLU A 26 -14.14 -1.11 -6.64
N ILE A 27 -13.68 -0.11 -5.88
CA ILE A 27 -12.87 -0.29 -4.69
C ILE A 27 -13.63 0.28 -3.50
N LEU A 28 -14.10 -0.60 -2.63
CA LEU A 28 -14.77 -0.19 -1.39
C LEU A 28 -13.73 0.24 -0.35
N THR A 29 -13.87 1.46 0.18
CA THR A 29 -12.93 2.02 1.17
C THR A 29 -13.54 2.06 2.57
N PRO A 30 -12.73 1.94 3.65
CA PRO A 30 -11.26 1.74 3.64
C PRO A 30 -10.85 0.42 3.01
N ILE A 31 -9.65 0.39 2.38
CA ILE A 31 -9.13 -0.78 1.69
C ILE A 31 -7.64 -1.01 1.99
N PHE A 32 -7.24 -2.27 2.06
CA PHE A 32 -5.84 -2.68 2.06
C PHE A 32 -5.47 -3.29 0.70
N MET A 33 -4.34 -2.89 0.13
CA MET A 33 -3.84 -3.35 -1.16
C MET A 33 -2.75 -4.41 -0.97
N PRO A 34 -2.98 -5.67 -1.33
CA PRO A 34 -1.92 -6.69 -1.37
C PRO A 34 -0.78 -6.27 -2.30
N VAL A 35 0.48 -6.41 -1.84
CA VAL A 35 1.65 -5.96 -2.60
C VAL A 35 2.15 -7.06 -3.53
N GLY A 36 2.04 -6.81 -4.82
CA GLY A 36 2.54 -7.63 -5.92
C GLY A 36 3.81 -7.06 -6.56
N THR A 37 4.93 -7.05 -5.85
CA THR A 37 6.19 -6.36 -6.17
C THR A 37 6.66 -6.54 -7.62
N VAL A 38 6.61 -7.75 -8.15
CA VAL A 38 7.02 -8.08 -9.53
C VAL A 38 5.83 -8.57 -10.37
N GLY A 39 4.66 -8.00 -10.16
CA GLY A 39 3.41 -8.42 -10.79
C GLY A 39 2.78 -9.66 -10.15
N SER A 40 3.27 -10.08 -8.98
CA SER A 40 2.77 -11.25 -8.24
C SER A 40 2.77 -10.97 -6.73
N VAL A 41 1.63 -11.19 -6.10
CA VAL A 41 1.52 -11.24 -4.63
C VAL A 41 2.17 -12.54 -4.16
N LYS A 42 3.16 -12.42 -3.26
CA LYS A 42 4.01 -13.56 -2.89
C LYS A 42 3.23 -14.72 -2.30
N ALA A 43 3.39 -15.90 -2.92
CA ALA A 43 2.80 -17.17 -2.51
C ALA A 43 1.25 -17.21 -2.60
N VAL A 44 0.62 -16.38 -3.45
CA VAL A 44 -0.83 -16.32 -3.63
C VAL A 44 -1.17 -16.22 -5.11
N HIS A 45 -2.10 -17.02 -5.59
CA HIS A 45 -2.61 -16.96 -6.96
C HIS A 45 -3.66 -15.85 -7.12
N MET A 46 -3.82 -15.33 -8.36
CA MET A 46 -4.81 -14.28 -8.63
C MET A 46 -6.25 -14.69 -8.29
N PRO A 47 -6.72 -15.92 -8.57
CA PRO A 47 -8.05 -16.36 -8.13
C PRO A 47 -8.22 -16.41 -6.60
N GLU A 48 -7.16 -16.73 -5.85
CA GLU A 48 -7.22 -16.69 -4.38
C GLU A 48 -7.35 -15.24 -3.87
N LEU A 49 -6.73 -14.28 -4.57
CA LEU A 49 -6.87 -12.85 -4.23
C LEU A 49 -8.29 -12.33 -4.52
N SER A 50 -8.89 -12.71 -5.66
CA SER A 50 -10.23 -12.26 -6.04
C SER A 50 -11.33 -12.99 -5.27
N ASP A 51 -11.31 -14.34 -5.25
CA ASP A 51 -12.45 -15.15 -4.89
C ASP A 51 -12.49 -15.53 -3.40
N ASP A 52 -11.31 -15.63 -2.74
CA ASP A 52 -11.20 -16.01 -1.33
C ASP A 52 -10.83 -14.82 -0.43
N ILE A 53 -9.82 -14.06 -0.82
CA ILE A 53 -9.34 -12.90 -0.06
C ILE A 53 -10.20 -11.65 -0.31
N HIS A 54 -10.89 -11.58 -1.46
CA HIS A 54 -11.74 -10.48 -1.91
C HIS A 54 -10.98 -9.14 -2.02
N ALA A 55 -9.78 -9.18 -2.61
CA ALA A 55 -9.03 -7.98 -2.94
C ALA A 55 -9.65 -7.29 -4.16
N HIS A 56 -9.93 -5.99 -4.05
CA HIS A 56 -10.44 -5.18 -5.17
C HIS A 56 -9.32 -4.52 -5.97
N ILE A 57 -8.18 -4.34 -5.34
CA ILE A 57 -7.01 -3.65 -5.88
C ILE A 57 -5.74 -4.29 -5.34
N ILE A 58 -4.71 -4.37 -6.19
CA ILE A 58 -3.35 -4.79 -5.80
C ILE A 58 -2.35 -3.68 -6.11
N LEU A 59 -1.19 -3.72 -5.47
CA LEU A 59 -0.11 -2.77 -5.70
C LEU A 59 1.06 -3.43 -6.44
N GLY A 60 1.54 -2.81 -7.52
CA GLY A 60 2.77 -3.17 -8.22
C GLY A 60 3.90 -2.17 -7.94
N ASN A 61 5.16 -2.61 -8.02
CA ASN A 61 6.30 -1.72 -7.82
C ASN A 61 7.00 -1.40 -9.13
N THR A 62 6.93 -0.17 -9.56
CA THR A 62 7.42 0.32 -10.86
C THR A 62 8.90 0.07 -11.08
N TYR A 63 9.75 0.32 -10.07
CA TYR A 63 11.18 0.02 -10.14
C TYR A 63 11.47 -1.45 -10.49
N HIS A 64 10.77 -2.38 -9.83
CA HIS A 64 10.96 -3.80 -10.06
C HIS A 64 10.44 -4.24 -11.43
N LEU A 65 9.25 -3.78 -11.82
CA LEU A 65 8.63 -4.09 -13.10
C LEU A 65 9.42 -3.52 -14.28
N TYR A 66 10.00 -2.32 -14.11
CA TYR A 66 10.91 -1.71 -15.08
C TYR A 66 12.16 -2.56 -15.33
N LEU A 67 12.80 -3.07 -14.27
CA LEU A 67 14.00 -3.88 -14.38
C LEU A 67 13.68 -5.32 -14.84
N ARG A 68 12.57 -5.89 -14.37
CA ARG A 68 12.13 -7.26 -14.71
C ARG A 68 10.62 -7.41 -14.51
N PRO A 69 9.86 -7.75 -15.55
CA PRO A 69 10.26 -8.32 -16.84
C PRO A 69 10.82 -7.32 -17.85
N GLY A 70 10.72 -6.01 -17.56
CA GLY A 70 11.13 -4.93 -18.46
C GLY A 70 9.97 -4.40 -19.31
N LEU A 71 10.12 -3.15 -19.76
CA LEU A 71 9.04 -2.41 -20.42
C LEU A 71 8.59 -3.04 -21.74
N ASP A 72 9.55 -3.55 -22.53
CA ASP A 72 9.21 -4.19 -23.82
C ASP A 72 8.29 -5.40 -23.66
N THR A 73 8.54 -6.22 -22.62
CA THR A 73 7.69 -7.38 -22.30
C THR A 73 6.30 -6.92 -21.85
N LEU A 74 6.22 -5.94 -20.96
CA LEU A 74 4.93 -5.44 -20.46
C LEU A 74 4.12 -4.77 -21.58
N TYR A 75 4.74 -3.99 -22.44
CA TYR A 75 4.08 -3.36 -23.58
C TYR A 75 3.50 -4.40 -24.55
N LYS A 76 4.30 -5.42 -24.93
CA LYS A 76 3.86 -6.52 -25.81
C LYS A 76 2.76 -7.38 -25.18
N ALA A 77 2.75 -7.53 -23.86
CA ALA A 77 1.69 -8.22 -23.15
C ALA A 77 0.36 -7.45 -23.13
N GLY A 78 0.37 -6.13 -23.38
CA GLY A 78 -0.79 -5.25 -23.28
C GLY A 78 -1.02 -4.72 -21.87
N GLY A 79 0.06 -4.45 -21.13
CA GLY A 79 0.09 -3.91 -19.77
C GLY A 79 0.09 -4.97 -18.67
N LEU A 80 0.22 -4.49 -17.42
CA LEU A 80 0.37 -5.35 -16.25
C LEU A 80 -0.86 -6.21 -16.00
N HIS A 81 -2.08 -5.69 -16.18
CA HIS A 81 -3.33 -6.45 -16.03
C HIS A 81 -3.35 -7.73 -16.87
N LYS A 82 -2.98 -7.62 -18.14
CA LYS A 82 -2.92 -8.79 -19.04
C LYS A 82 -1.73 -9.67 -18.73
N PHE A 83 -0.59 -9.08 -18.35
CA PHE A 83 0.63 -9.82 -18.05
C PHE A 83 0.47 -10.76 -16.84
N ASN A 84 -0.19 -10.29 -15.77
CA ASN A 84 -0.38 -11.04 -14.54
C ASN A 84 -1.78 -11.67 -14.39
N SER A 85 -2.68 -11.47 -15.39
CA SER A 85 -4.06 -11.97 -15.39
C SER A 85 -4.89 -11.46 -14.21
N TRP A 86 -4.65 -10.22 -13.78
CA TRP A 86 -5.44 -9.57 -12.74
C TRP A 86 -6.54 -8.70 -13.35
N SER A 87 -7.80 -8.97 -13.00
CA SER A 87 -8.97 -8.27 -13.53
C SER A 87 -9.44 -7.07 -12.71
N GLY A 88 -9.03 -6.99 -11.43
CA GLY A 88 -9.34 -5.86 -10.57
C GLY A 88 -8.41 -4.67 -10.81
N SER A 89 -8.57 -3.60 -10.01
CA SER A 89 -7.74 -2.40 -10.13
C SER A 89 -6.28 -2.65 -9.74
N ILE A 90 -5.37 -1.87 -10.31
CA ILE A 90 -3.95 -1.86 -9.94
C ILE A 90 -3.53 -0.43 -9.59
N LEU A 91 -2.77 -0.28 -8.50
CA LEU A 91 -1.98 0.89 -8.20
C LEU A 91 -0.50 0.57 -8.39
N THR A 92 0.29 1.47 -9.00
CA THR A 92 1.74 1.36 -9.05
C THR A 92 2.40 2.52 -8.31
N ASP A 93 3.41 2.18 -7.48
CA ASP A 93 4.27 3.21 -6.90
C ASP A 93 5.18 3.84 -7.97
N SER A 94 5.81 4.97 -7.64
CA SER A 94 6.70 5.67 -8.58
C SER A 94 8.09 5.02 -8.74
N GLY A 95 8.42 4.03 -7.93
CA GLY A 95 9.79 3.50 -7.81
C GLY A 95 10.75 4.37 -7.00
N GLY A 96 10.34 5.53 -6.53
CA GLY A 96 11.18 6.48 -5.77
C GLY A 96 11.78 5.85 -4.52
N TYR A 97 10.95 5.20 -3.69
CA TYR A 97 11.40 4.52 -2.48
C TYR A 97 12.39 3.38 -2.76
N GLN A 98 12.17 2.57 -3.80
CA GLN A 98 13.05 1.44 -4.14
C GLN A 98 14.40 1.93 -4.67
N VAL A 99 14.41 2.97 -5.48
CA VAL A 99 15.65 3.63 -5.90
C VAL A 99 16.40 4.19 -4.69
N PHE A 100 15.65 4.70 -3.69
CA PHE A 100 16.22 5.16 -2.43
C PHE A 100 16.79 4.00 -1.59
N SER A 101 16.05 2.92 -1.38
CA SER A 101 16.38 1.86 -0.42
C SER A 101 17.31 0.78 -0.99
N LEU A 102 17.22 0.45 -2.29
CA LEU A 102 17.94 -0.67 -2.92
C LEU A 102 19.16 -0.25 -3.73
N ALA A 103 19.24 0.99 -4.18
CA ALA A 103 20.34 1.46 -5.00
C ALA A 103 21.51 1.96 -4.12
N HIS A 104 22.48 1.11 -3.83
CA HIS A 104 23.68 1.44 -3.05
C HIS A 104 24.52 2.57 -3.66
N ARG A 105 24.37 2.85 -4.97
CA ARG A 105 25.03 3.95 -5.68
C ARG A 105 23.98 4.72 -6.48
N ARG A 106 23.41 5.75 -5.85
CA ARG A 106 22.49 6.67 -6.50
C ARG A 106 23.05 8.09 -6.46
N LYS A 107 22.67 8.88 -7.42
CA LYS A 107 22.91 10.32 -7.48
C LYS A 107 21.59 11.02 -7.75
N ILE A 108 21.15 11.83 -6.79
CA ILE A 108 19.94 12.65 -6.88
C ILE A 108 20.37 14.04 -7.39
N THR A 109 19.65 14.56 -8.37
CA THR A 109 19.80 15.90 -8.95
C THR A 109 18.42 16.49 -9.23
N GLU A 110 18.34 17.76 -9.58
CA GLU A 110 17.08 18.40 -10.01
C GLU A 110 16.46 17.67 -11.23
N GLU A 111 17.30 17.15 -12.11
CA GLU A 111 16.85 16.39 -13.29
C GLU A 111 16.13 15.10 -12.92
N GLY A 112 16.65 14.36 -11.93
CA GLY A 112 16.15 13.05 -11.52
C GLY A 112 17.18 12.25 -10.74
N VAL A 113 17.02 10.91 -10.72
CA VAL A 113 17.88 9.99 -9.99
C VAL A 113 18.60 9.04 -10.93
N THR A 114 19.92 9.13 -10.96
CA THR A 114 20.78 8.11 -11.57
C THR A 114 21.07 7.01 -10.55
N PHE A 115 20.87 5.75 -10.94
CA PHE A 115 21.11 4.60 -10.07
C PHE A 115 21.70 3.41 -10.85
N ARG A 116 22.16 2.40 -10.11
CA ARG A 116 22.56 1.11 -10.68
C ARG A 116 21.56 0.02 -10.28
N SER A 117 21.17 -0.78 -11.27
CA SER A 117 20.33 -1.96 -11.07
C SER A 117 20.97 -2.92 -10.06
N HIS A 118 20.18 -3.40 -9.10
CA HIS A 118 20.60 -4.42 -8.15
C HIS A 118 20.69 -5.82 -8.78
N ILE A 119 20.16 -6.00 -10.02
CA ILE A 119 20.13 -7.28 -10.73
C ILE A 119 21.44 -7.51 -11.48
N ASP A 120 21.90 -6.52 -12.25
CA ASP A 120 23.01 -6.65 -13.21
C ASP A 120 24.02 -5.50 -13.15
N GLY A 121 23.78 -4.49 -12.28
CA GLY A 121 24.65 -3.33 -12.11
C GLY A 121 24.56 -2.30 -13.24
N SER A 122 23.68 -2.45 -14.22
CA SER A 122 23.45 -1.48 -15.30
C SER A 122 23.03 -0.13 -14.76
N LYS A 123 23.43 0.95 -15.48
CA LYS A 123 23.14 2.34 -15.06
C LYS A 123 21.84 2.82 -15.69
N HIS A 124 20.96 3.40 -14.87
CA HIS A 124 19.66 3.93 -15.26
C HIS A 124 19.50 5.37 -14.77
N LEU A 125 18.64 6.11 -15.45
CA LEU A 125 18.19 7.44 -15.05
C LEU A 125 16.67 7.45 -15.00
N PHE A 126 16.10 7.78 -13.84
CA PHE A 126 14.71 8.12 -13.66
C PHE A 126 14.57 9.62 -13.54
N THR A 127 13.88 10.23 -14.48
CA THR A 127 13.35 11.59 -14.38
C THR A 127 11.85 11.53 -14.16
N PRO A 128 11.20 12.58 -13.65
CA PRO A 128 9.74 12.60 -13.52
C PRO A 128 9.02 12.21 -14.81
N GLU A 129 9.43 12.75 -15.94
CA GLU A 129 8.85 12.44 -17.25
C GLU A 129 9.03 10.97 -17.62
N ARG A 130 10.26 10.47 -17.42
CA ARG A 130 10.59 9.06 -17.72
C ARG A 130 9.77 8.10 -16.87
N VAL A 131 9.55 8.41 -15.60
CA VAL A 131 8.73 7.57 -14.71
C VAL A 131 7.27 7.57 -15.19
N MET A 132 6.72 8.71 -15.60
CA MET A 132 5.35 8.75 -16.16
C MET A 132 5.24 7.94 -17.46
N ASP A 133 6.25 7.97 -18.33
CA ASP A 133 6.28 7.12 -19.53
C ASP A 133 6.32 5.62 -19.17
N ILE A 134 7.07 5.26 -18.13
CA ILE A 134 7.11 3.89 -17.58
C ILE A 134 5.73 3.48 -17.07
N GLU A 135 5.06 4.35 -16.31
CA GLU A 135 3.71 4.10 -15.77
C GLU A 135 2.66 3.93 -16.89
N ARG A 136 2.80 4.68 -18.00
CA ARG A 136 1.95 4.49 -19.19
C ARG A 136 2.10 3.09 -19.78
N ILE A 137 3.34 2.55 -19.81
CA ILE A 137 3.64 1.21 -20.32
C ILE A 137 3.18 0.12 -19.33
N ILE A 138 3.35 0.31 -18.03
CA ILE A 138 2.86 -0.63 -17.02
C ILE A 138 1.33 -0.70 -17.07
N GLY A 139 0.65 0.42 -17.16
CA GLY A 139 -0.78 0.48 -17.36
C GLY A 139 -1.60 0.20 -16.11
N ALA A 140 -1.22 0.72 -14.94
CA ALA A 140 -2.04 0.68 -13.73
C ALA A 140 -3.18 1.71 -13.79
N ASP A 141 -4.27 1.51 -13.01
CA ASP A 141 -5.38 2.46 -12.91
C ASP A 141 -5.00 3.71 -12.12
N ILE A 142 -4.20 3.52 -11.05
CA ILE A 142 -3.68 4.58 -10.20
C ILE A 142 -2.17 4.53 -10.28
N ILE A 143 -1.55 5.66 -10.63
CA ILE A 143 -0.10 5.80 -10.76
C ILE A 143 0.39 6.86 -9.77
N MET A 144 1.54 6.62 -9.14
CA MET A 144 2.09 7.56 -8.18
C MET A 144 3.07 8.53 -8.84
N ALA A 145 3.03 9.79 -8.42
CA ALA A 145 4.03 10.77 -8.84
C ALA A 145 5.43 10.39 -8.35
N PHE A 146 6.46 10.69 -9.15
CA PHE A 146 7.85 10.47 -8.75
C PHE A 146 8.25 11.45 -7.66
N ASP A 147 8.80 10.94 -6.56
CA ASP A 147 9.13 11.70 -5.36
C ASP A 147 10.49 11.30 -4.79
N GLU A 148 11.06 12.14 -3.93
CA GLU A 148 12.17 11.78 -3.07
C GLU A 148 11.64 11.38 -1.68
N CYS A 149 11.71 10.09 -1.36
CA CYS A 149 11.43 9.60 -0.02
C CYS A 149 12.59 9.94 0.92
N CYS A 150 12.40 10.96 1.75
CA CYS A 150 13.36 11.40 2.74
C CYS A 150 13.50 10.37 3.88
N PRO A 151 14.72 10.09 4.41
CA PRO A 151 14.88 9.28 5.63
C PRO A 151 14.07 9.84 6.80
N GLY A 152 13.50 8.97 7.64
CA GLY A 152 12.69 9.39 8.78
C GLY A 152 13.45 10.17 9.87
N ASP A 153 14.77 9.99 9.92
CA ASP A 153 15.71 10.68 10.83
C ASP A 153 16.41 11.89 10.20
N ALA A 154 16.02 12.29 8.99
CA ALA A 154 16.61 13.43 8.30
C ALA A 154 16.40 14.73 9.09
N ASP A 155 17.43 15.58 9.11
CA ASP A 155 17.31 16.91 9.69
C ASP A 155 16.36 17.83 8.89
N PHE A 156 15.92 18.90 9.51
CA PHE A 156 14.97 19.85 8.92
C PHE A 156 15.47 20.46 7.61
N HIS A 157 16.77 20.76 7.53
CA HIS A 157 17.34 21.40 6.33
C HIS A 157 17.30 20.46 5.13
N TYR A 158 17.69 19.20 5.34
CA TYR A 158 17.59 18.18 4.30
C TYR A 158 16.12 17.92 3.92
N ALA A 159 15.24 17.74 4.90
CA ALA A 159 13.81 17.50 4.65
C ALA A 159 13.17 18.65 3.85
N LYS A 160 13.52 19.91 4.15
CA LYS A 160 13.05 21.08 3.39
C LYS A 160 13.54 21.09 1.95
N LYS A 161 14.81 20.72 1.72
CA LYS A 161 15.38 20.62 0.36
C LYS A 161 14.75 19.49 -0.44
N SER A 162 14.57 18.32 0.18
CA SER A 162 13.92 17.15 -0.40
C SER A 162 12.48 17.45 -0.79
N LEU A 163 11.73 18.14 0.07
CA LEU A 163 10.37 18.57 -0.23
C LEU A 163 10.32 19.50 -1.44
N ALA A 164 11.19 20.50 -1.53
CA ALA A 164 11.21 21.41 -2.67
C ALA A 164 11.50 20.67 -3.99
N LEU A 165 12.39 19.67 -3.97
CA LEU A 165 12.68 18.82 -5.12
C LEU A 165 11.45 17.97 -5.50
N THR A 166 10.79 17.35 -4.52
CA THR A 166 9.55 16.57 -4.73
C THR A 166 8.43 17.42 -5.34
N GLU A 167 8.26 18.66 -4.86
CA GLU A 167 7.27 19.60 -5.42
C GLU A 167 7.56 19.94 -6.89
N ASP A 168 8.83 20.14 -7.25
CA ASP A 168 9.23 20.40 -8.64
C ASP A 168 9.01 19.17 -9.52
N TRP A 169 9.42 17.98 -9.06
CA TRP A 169 9.20 16.74 -9.77
C TRP A 169 7.70 16.43 -9.96
N LEU A 170 6.89 16.74 -8.97
CA LEU A 170 5.45 16.55 -9.06
C LEU A 170 4.83 17.42 -10.18
N ARG A 171 5.24 18.70 -10.29
CA ARG A 171 4.78 19.55 -11.41
C ARG A 171 5.16 18.96 -12.77
N ARG A 172 6.35 18.39 -12.89
CA ARG A 172 6.84 17.75 -14.12
C ARG A 172 6.07 16.46 -14.42
N CYS A 173 5.79 15.63 -13.41
CA CYS A 173 4.93 14.44 -13.55
C CYS A 173 3.54 14.81 -14.07
N MET A 174 2.87 15.78 -13.45
CA MET A 174 1.54 16.23 -13.86
C MET A 174 1.54 16.77 -15.29
N LYS A 175 2.54 17.58 -15.63
CA LYS A 175 2.70 18.08 -17.01
C LYS A 175 2.82 16.91 -18.00
N ARG A 176 3.70 15.94 -17.70
CA ARG A 176 3.95 14.79 -18.60
C ARG A 176 2.70 13.92 -18.77
N VAL A 177 1.96 13.65 -17.70
CA VAL A 177 0.70 12.88 -17.78
C VAL A 177 -0.34 13.58 -18.64
N ASN A 178 -0.43 14.91 -18.57
CA ASN A 178 -1.36 15.70 -19.39
C ASN A 178 -0.94 15.78 -20.87
N GLU A 179 0.34 15.56 -21.18
CA GLU A 179 0.90 15.55 -22.54
C GLU A 179 0.89 14.16 -23.20
N THR A 180 0.52 13.12 -22.47
CA THR A 180 0.58 11.73 -22.95
C THR A 180 -0.74 10.98 -22.72
N ASP A 181 -1.14 10.17 -23.70
CA ASP A 181 -2.33 9.32 -23.58
C ASP A 181 -2.01 7.97 -22.95
N PRO A 182 -2.96 7.36 -22.23
CA PRO A 182 -2.86 5.96 -21.79
C PRO A 182 -2.75 5.01 -22.99
N HIS A 183 -1.89 3.99 -22.89
CA HIS A 183 -1.64 3.07 -24.02
C HIS A 183 -2.75 2.05 -24.27
N TYR A 184 -3.57 1.75 -23.25
CA TYR A 184 -4.47 0.58 -23.29
C TYR A 184 -5.95 0.93 -23.31
N GLY A 185 -6.29 2.21 -23.52
CA GLY A 185 -7.68 2.66 -23.74
C GLY A 185 -8.52 2.84 -22.48
N TYR A 186 -7.90 2.82 -21.29
CA TYR A 186 -8.53 3.15 -20.01
C TYR A 186 -7.78 4.26 -19.28
N HIS A 187 -8.46 4.92 -18.35
CA HIS A 187 -7.92 6.06 -17.61
C HIS A 187 -6.89 5.64 -16.57
N GLN A 188 -5.86 6.46 -16.42
CA GLN A 188 -4.86 6.32 -15.36
C GLN A 188 -4.83 7.59 -14.52
N SER A 189 -5.13 7.46 -13.23
CA SER A 189 -5.19 8.58 -12.28
C SER A 189 -3.84 8.80 -11.62
N LEU A 190 -3.25 9.98 -11.78
CA LEU A 190 -2.02 10.35 -11.08
C LEU A 190 -2.36 10.82 -9.65
N PHE A 191 -1.78 10.15 -8.64
CA PHE A 191 -1.85 10.59 -7.25
C PHE A 191 -0.55 11.31 -6.85
N PRO A 192 -0.61 12.60 -6.48
CA PRO A 192 0.48 13.32 -5.86
C PRO A 192 0.75 12.80 -4.45
N ILE A 193 1.98 12.96 -3.97
CA ILE A 193 2.44 12.48 -2.68
C ILE A 193 2.79 13.67 -1.76
N VAL A 194 2.16 13.74 -0.59
CA VAL A 194 2.55 14.66 0.47
C VAL A 194 3.79 14.09 1.17
N GLN A 195 4.90 14.82 1.10
CA GLN A 195 6.14 14.53 1.81
C GLN A 195 6.35 15.53 2.98
N GLY A 196 7.51 15.58 3.63
CA GLY A 196 7.84 16.55 4.70
C GLY A 196 8.28 15.91 6.01
N CYS A 197 8.60 14.60 6.01
CA CYS A 197 9.06 13.84 7.19
C CYS A 197 8.10 14.03 8.38
N VAL A 198 8.62 14.26 9.58
CA VAL A 198 7.86 14.49 10.83
C VAL A 198 7.79 15.96 11.22
N TYR A 199 8.00 16.86 10.27
CA TYR A 199 8.00 18.31 10.52
C TYR A 199 6.65 18.93 10.14
N PRO A 200 5.84 19.41 11.11
CA PRO A 200 4.50 19.94 10.86
C PRO A 200 4.47 21.07 9.81
N GLU A 201 5.44 21.99 9.86
CA GLU A 201 5.57 23.10 8.89
C GLU A 201 5.73 22.59 7.46
N LEU A 202 6.59 21.57 7.25
CA LEU A 202 6.82 20.99 5.93
C LEU A 202 5.61 20.17 5.45
N ARG A 203 4.97 19.41 6.34
CA ARG A 203 3.74 18.68 6.06
C ARG A 203 2.60 19.59 5.65
N THR A 204 2.40 20.68 6.39
CA THR A 204 1.39 21.70 6.06
C THR A 204 1.62 22.25 4.66
N ARG A 205 2.83 22.75 4.38
CA ARG A 205 3.20 23.26 3.07
C ARG A 205 2.98 22.24 1.95
N ALA A 206 3.42 20.99 2.15
CA ALA A 206 3.26 19.92 1.17
C ALA A 206 1.78 19.58 0.92
N ALA A 207 0.97 19.50 2.00
CA ALA A 207 -0.44 19.19 1.90
C ALA A 207 -1.23 20.30 1.20
N GLU A 208 -0.94 21.58 1.49
CA GLU A 208 -1.53 22.74 0.81
C GLU A 208 -1.17 22.76 -0.68
N PHE A 209 0.11 22.49 -1.00
CA PHE A 209 0.56 22.39 -2.38
C PHE A 209 -0.15 21.26 -3.13
N VAL A 210 -0.18 20.04 -2.58
CA VAL A 210 -0.84 18.89 -3.17
C VAL A 210 -2.35 19.16 -3.33
N ALA A 211 -3.03 19.71 -2.32
CA ALA A 211 -4.44 20.06 -2.40
C ALA A 211 -4.74 21.07 -3.52
N SER A 212 -3.82 22.02 -3.78
CA SER A 212 -3.99 23.04 -4.84
C SER A 212 -3.95 22.46 -6.26
N LEU A 213 -3.43 21.26 -6.45
CA LEU A 213 -3.29 20.62 -7.77
C LEU A 213 -4.60 20.04 -8.31
N GLY A 214 -5.61 19.84 -7.46
CA GLY A 214 -6.91 19.32 -7.86
C GLY A 214 -6.90 17.88 -8.41
N ALA A 215 -5.96 17.05 -7.96
CA ALA A 215 -5.81 15.67 -8.39
C ALA A 215 -7.03 14.80 -8.01
N GLU A 216 -7.19 13.66 -8.67
CA GLU A 216 -8.30 12.73 -8.45
C GLU A 216 -8.20 11.95 -7.13
N GLY A 217 -7.01 11.90 -6.54
CA GLY A 217 -6.73 11.34 -5.21
C GLY A 217 -5.38 11.82 -4.71
N ASN A 218 -5.06 11.60 -3.44
CA ASN A 218 -3.85 12.10 -2.82
C ASN A 218 -3.20 11.02 -1.95
N ALA A 219 -1.87 10.99 -1.92
CA ALA A 219 -1.13 10.07 -1.06
C ALA A 219 -0.33 10.79 0.02
N ILE A 220 -0.08 10.09 1.12
CA ILE A 220 0.73 10.51 2.25
C ILE A 220 1.94 9.58 2.30
N GLY A 221 3.11 10.08 1.93
CA GLY A 221 4.37 9.35 1.94
C GLY A 221 5.32 9.80 3.04
N GLY A 222 6.52 9.19 3.10
CA GLY A 222 7.59 9.55 4.03
C GLY A 222 7.23 9.38 5.50
N LEU A 223 6.33 8.44 5.82
CA LEU A 223 5.99 7.98 7.16
C LEU A 223 6.18 6.47 7.25
N ALA A 224 6.22 5.91 8.46
CA ALA A 224 6.60 4.52 8.74
C ALA A 224 8.02 4.15 8.23
N VAL A 225 8.94 5.11 8.25
CA VAL A 225 10.34 4.99 7.83
C VAL A 225 11.33 5.14 8.97
N GLY A 226 10.88 4.91 10.22
CA GLY A 226 11.72 4.89 11.43
C GLY A 226 11.28 5.83 12.55
N GLU A 227 10.31 6.70 12.33
CA GLU A 227 9.74 7.58 13.35
C GLU A 227 8.88 6.82 14.36
N PRO A 228 8.68 7.36 15.59
CA PRO A 228 7.70 6.83 16.54
C PRO A 228 6.28 6.84 15.97
N THR A 229 5.50 5.82 16.31
CA THR A 229 4.13 5.62 15.81
C THR A 229 3.22 6.82 16.10
N GLU A 230 3.37 7.45 17.26
CA GLU A 230 2.60 8.64 17.66
C GLU A 230 2.88 9.82 16.73
N LYS A 231 4.14 9.98 16.30
CA LYS A 231 4.52 11.02 15.33
C LYS A 231 3.89 10.77 13.96
N MET A 232 3.87 9.52 13.51
CA MET A 232 3.14 9.15 12.29
C MET A 232 1.67 9.55 12.40
N TYR A 233 1.00 9.22 13.50
CA TYR A 233 -0.42 9.59 13.72
C TYR A 233 -0.66 11.09 13.70
N GLU A 234 0.18 11.87 14.40
CA GLU A 234 0.12 13.34 14.39
C GLU A 234 0.24 13.90 12.97
N MET A 235 1.20 13.39 12.18
CA MET A 235 1.43 13.88 10.81
C MET A 235 0.31 13.48 9.84
N VAL A 236 -0.27 12.30 10.02
CA VAL A 236 -1.44 11.87 9.23
C VAL A 236 -2.66 12.75 9.55
N GLU A 237 -2.93 13.01 10.82
CA GLU A 237 -4.05 13.85 11.25
C GLU A 237 -3.90 15.28 10.71
N LEU A 238 -2.71 15.88 10.85
CA LEU A 238 -2.39 17.19 10.28
C LEU A 238 -2.61 17.22 8.76
N THR A 239 -2.05 16.25 8.05
CA THR A 239 -2.15 16.17 6.58
C THR A 239 -3.60 16.02 6.13
N ASN A 240 -4.36 15.14 6.77
CA ASN A 240 -5.76 14.90 6.45
C ASN A 240 -6.69 16.07 6.81
N SER A 241 -6.28 16.97 7.72
CA SER A 241 -7.03 18.19 8.00
C SER A 241 -7.00 19.18 6.84
N ILE A 242 -5.99 19.10 5.98
CA ILE A 242 -5.71 20.01 4.85
C ILE A 242 -6.18 19.42 3.51
N LEU A 243 -5.94 18.11 3.30
CA LEU A 243 -6.29 17.46 2.04
C LEU A 243 -7.79 17.50 1.74
N PRO A 244 -8.19 17.59 0.45
CA PRO A 244 -9.59 17.61 0.03
C PRO A 244 -10.39 16.46 0.63
N LYS A 245 -11.61 16.78 1.12
CA LYS A 245 -12.47 15.78 1.76
C LYS A 245 -13.18 14.87 0.76
N ASP A 246 -13.37 15.36 -0.46
CA ASP A 246 -14.05 14.67 -1.57
C ASP A 246 -13.11 13.82 -2.44
N LYS A 247 -11.86 13.64 -2.01
CA LYS A 247 -10.86 12.83 -2.69
C LYS A 247 -10.37 11.68 -1.81
N PRO A 248 -10.02 10.50 -2.40
CA PRO A 248 -9.43 9.40 -1.65
C PRO A 248 -8.03 9.75 -1.14
N ARG A 249 -7.68 9.20 0.03
CA ARG A 249 -6.43 9.44 0.74
C ARG A 249 -5.72 8.11 0.96
N TYR A 250 -4.54 8.00 0.42
CA TYR A 250 -3.71 6.80 0.49
C TYR A 250 -2.51 7.02 1.41
N LEU A 251 -2.40 6.26 2.49
CA LEU A 251 -1.23 6.24 3.38
C LEU A 251 -0.29 5.11 2.95
N MET A 252 0.88 5.48 2.45
CA MET A 252 1.82 4.56 1.80
C MET A 252 2.63 3.73 2.81
N GLY A 253 2.73 2.43 2.56
CA GLY A 253 3.62 1.52 3.30
C GLY A 253 3.22 1.20 4.74
N VAL A 254 2.00 1.53 5.15
CA VAL A 254 1.50 1.33 6.52
C VAL A 254 0.46 0.20 6.54
N GLY A 255 0.50 -0.75 7.40
CA GLY A 255 1.48 -1.17 8.38
C GLY A 255 0.91 -2.32 9.20
N THR A 256 0.95 -2.24 10.54
CA THR A 256 0.34 -3.25 11.40
C THR A 256 -1.19 -3.14 11.41
N PRO A 257 -1.95 -4.20 11.81
CA PRO A 257 -3.40 -4.13 11.93
C PRO A 257 -3.88 -2.96 12.79
N ILE A 258 -3.18 -2.67 13.88
CA ILE A 258 -3.48 -1.52 14.77
C ILE A 258 -3.28 -0.20 14.03
N ASN A 259 -2.16 -0.07 13.29
CA ASN A 259 -1.89 1.15 12.51
C ASN A 259 -2.97 1.39 11.45
N LEU A 260 -3.51 0.34 10.83
CA LEU A 260 -4.62 0.48 9.88
C LEU A 260 -5.85 1.09 10.57
N LEU A 261 -6.30 0.52 11.70
CA LEU A 261 -7.47 0.99 12.42
C LEU A 261 -7.31 2.43 12.94
N GLU A 262 -6.13 2.75 13.47
CA GLU A 262 -5.82 4.10 13.97
C GLU A 262 -5.77 5.14 12.85
N ASN A 263 -5.27 4.78 11.66
CA ASN A 263 -5.23 5.70 10.53
C ASN A 263 -6.57 5.78 9.77
N ILE A 264 -7.39 4.71 9.77
CA ILE A 264 -8.80 4.79 9.34
C ILE A 264 -9.54 5.82 10.21
N ALA A 265 -9.35 5.79 11.54
CA ALA A 265 -9.93 6.79 12.44
C ALA A 265 -9.50 8.22 12.12
N ARG A 266 -8.32 8.42 11.50
CA ARG A 266 -7.80 9.72 11.04
C ARG A 266 -8.17 10.08 9.60
N GLY A 267 -9.03 9.28 8.95
CA GLY A 267 -9.61 9.58 7.64
C GLY A 267 -8.78 9.10 6.45
N VAL A 268 -7.95 8.07 6.63
CA VAL A 268 -7.26 7.39 5.52
C VAL A 268 -8.18 6.33 4.90
N ASP A 269 -8.17 6.23 3.57
CA ASP A 269 -9.03 5.32 2.79
C ASP A 269 -8.29 4.11 2.25
N MET A 270 -7.00 4.26 1.91
CA MET A 270 -6.22 3.24 1.20
C MET A 270 -4.90 2.99 1.91
N PHE A 271 -4.48 1.73 1.94
CA PHE A 271 -3.25 1.27 2.60
C PHE A 271 -2.58 0.20 1.76
N ASP A 272 -1.26 0.10 1.90
CA ASP A 272 -0.46 -1.05 1.47
C ASP A 272 0.61 -1.36 2.51
N CYS A 273 1.04 -2.59 2.56
CA CYS A 273 2.26 -2.99 3.25
C CYS A 273 2.66 -4.41 2.85
N ILE A 274 3.96 -4.69 2.87
CA ILE A 274 4.47 -6.06 2.64
C ILE A 274 4.32 -6.98 3.86
N MET A 275 3.93 -6.43 5.04
CA MET A 275 3.89 -7.18 6.31
C MET A 275 3.04 -8.44 6.26
N PRO A 276 1.82 -8.46 5.70
CA PRO A 276 1.01 -9.69 5.72
C PRO A 276 1.75 -10.88 5.14
N THR A 277 2.25 -10.78 3.92
CA THR A 277 2.94 -11.88 3.25
C THR A 277 4.37 -12.08 3.78
N ARG A 278 5.10 -11.00 4.12
CA ARG A 278 6.45 -11.11 4.68
C ARG A 278 6.44 -11.79 6.05
N ASN A 279 5.58 -11.33 6.95
CA ASN A 279 5.48 -11.85 8.31
C ASN A 279 4.92 -13.28 8.30
N GLY A 280 3.90 -13.57 7.46
CA GLY A 280 3.38 -14.94 7.30
C GLY A 280 4.49 -15.93 6.92
N ARG A 281 5.28 -15.62 5.90
CA ARG A 281 6.42 -16.48 5.49
C ARG A 281 7.51 -16.59 6.55
N ASN A 282 7.59 -15.67 7.50
CA ASN A 282 8.49 -15.73 8.65
C ASN A 282 7.85 -16.38 9.89
N GLY A 283 6.61 -16.86 9.79
CA GLY A 283 5.90 -17.57 10.83
C GLY A 283 5.13 -16.69 11.81
N GLN A 284 4.91 -15.40 11.48
CA GLN A 284 4.07 -14.51 12.26
C GLN A 284 2.68 -14.40 11.63
N LEU A 285 1.63 -14.77 12.38
CA LEU A 285 0.25 -14.72 11.94
C LEU A 285 -0.52 -13.65 12.73
N PHE A 286 -1.40 -12.95 12.03
CA PHE A 286 -2.33 -11.99 12.63
C PHE A 286 -3.70 -12.64 12.75
N THR A 287 -4.28 -12.64 13.96
CA THR A 287 -5.60 -13.23 14.21
C THR A 287 -6.52 -12.22 14.90
N SER A 288 -7.79 -12.52 14.96
CA SER A 288 -8.81 -11.73 15.68
C SER A 288 -8.49 -11.50 17.15
N TYR A 289 -7.68 -12.35 17.74
CA TYR A 289 -7.36 -12.34 19.18
C TYR A 289 -5.94 -11.85 19.49
N GLY A 290 -5.13 -11.59 18.48
CA GLY A 290 -3.76 -11.14 18.65
C GLY A 290 -2.79 -11.77 17.64
N THR A 291 -1.50 -11.71 17.96
CA THR A 291 -0.44 -12.18 17.07
C THR A 291 0.10 -13.53 17.53
N ILE A 292 0.24 -14.47 16.59
CA ILE A 292 0.81 -15.81 16.79
C ILE A 292 2.21 -15.86 16.17
N ASN A 293 3.19 -16.43 16.91
CA ASN A 293 4.39 -16.98 16.29
C ASN A 293 4.22 -18.49 16.14
N ILE A 294 3.90 -18.93 14.93
CA ILE A 294 3.59 -20.34 14.64
C ILE A 294 4.79 -21.29 14.84
N ARG A 295 6.01 -20.76 14.94
CA ARG A 295 7.22 -21.55 15.21
C ARG A 295 7.33 -22.03 16.67
N ASN A 296 6.53 -21.46 17.59
CA ASN A 296 6.53 -21.83 19.00
C ASN A 296 6.00 -23.26 19.20
N ALA A 297 6.69 -24.05 20.03
CA ALA A 297 6.40 -25.47 20.25
C ALA A 297 4.98 -25.74 20.80
N LYS A 298 4.36 -24.79 21.47
CA LYS A 298 2.99 -24.93 22.00
C LYS A 298 1.95 -25.19 20.92
N TRP A 299 2.21 -24.81 19.66
CA TRP A 299 1.31 -25.01 18.54
C TRP A 299 1.41 -26.42 17.92
N ALA A 300 2.41 -27.22 18.31
CA ALA A 300 2.66 -28.53 17.70
C ALA A 300 1.49 -29.54 17.89
N GLN A 301 0.66 -29.34 18.90
CA GLN A 301 -0.50 -30.19 19.18
C GLN A 301 -1.81 -29.40 19.28
N GLU A 302 -1.84 -28.19 18.71
CA GLU A 302 -3.03 -27.35 18.68
C GLU A 302 -3.80 -27.61 17.37
N PHE A 303 -4.89 -28.35 17.45
CA PHE A 303 -5.68 -28.79 16.30
C PHE A 303 -6.85 -27.85 15.96
N SER A 304 -6.96 -26.71 16.63
CA SER A 304 -7.93 -25.68 16.28
C SER A 304 -7.57 -24.99 14.96
N PRO A 305 -8.55 -24.31 14.31
CA PRO A 305 -8.31 -23.44 13.17
C PRO A 305 -7.25 -22.38 13.46
N ILE A 306 -6.62 -21.84 12.41
CA ILE A 306 -5.60 -20.78 12.54
C ILE A 306 -6.21 -19.53 13.21
N ASP A 307 -7.36 -19.09 12.74
CA ASP A 307 -8.21 -18.06 13.36
C ASP A 307 -9.67 -18.56 13.32
N PRO A 308 -10.35 -18.76 14.46
CA PRO A 308 -11.76 -19.16 14.48
C PRO A 308 -12.70 -18.20 13.74
N GLU A 309 -12.35 -16.92 13.68
CA GLU A 309 -13.06 -15.88 12.94
C GLU A 309 -12.57 -15.76 11.47
N GLY A 310 -11.60 -16.58 11.08
CA GLY A 310 -10.98 -16.53 9.76
C GLY A 310 -11.96 -16.82 8.63
N THR A 311 -11.86 -16.07 7.54
CA THR A 311 -12.80 -16.14 6.41
C THR A 311 -12.27 -16.93 5.23
N SER A 312 -10.95 -17.09 5.11
CA SER A 312 -10.35 -17.77 3.96
C SER A 312 -10.50 -19.30 4.06
N PHE A 313 -10.35 -19.98 2.93
CA PHE A 313 -10.41 -21.44 2.89
C PHE A 313 -9.30 -22.08 3.74
N VAL A 314 -8.13 -21.45 3.85
CA VAL A 314 -7.03 -21.98 4.66
C VAL A 314 -7.34 -21.99 6.15
N ASP A 315 -8.11 -21.00 6.64
CA ASP A 315 -8.57 -20.95 8.04
C ASP A 315 -9.53 -22.08 8.37
N LYS A 316 -10.36 -22.45 7.41
CA LYS A 316 -11.37 -23.51 7.57
C LYS A 316 -10.80 -24.91 7.42
N GLN A 317 -9.73 -25.06 6.64
CA GLN A 317 -9.20 -26.36 6.25
C GLN A 317 -8.03 -26.83 7.11
N TYR A 318 -7.19 -25.90 7.58
CA TYR A 318 -5.93 -26.25 8.23
C TYR A 318 -5.91 -25.87 9.72
N SER A 319 -5.26 -26.72 10.53
CA SER A 319 -5.05 -26.47 11.95
C SER A 319 -3.72 -25.76 12.22
N LEU A 320 -3.60 -25.13 13.38
CA LEU A 320 -2.34 -24.56 13.88
C LEU A 320 -1.22 -25.62 13.94
N ALA A 321 -1.53 -26.85 14.39
CA ALA A 321 -0.57 -27.95 14.45
C ALA A 321 0.00 -28.31 13.07
N TYR A 322 -0.87 -28.38 12.05
CA TYR A 322 -0.41 -28.67 10.69
C TYR A 322 0.44 -27.55 10.12
N LEU A 323 0.00 -26.29 10.27
CA LEU A 323 0.78 -25.15 9.82
C LEU A 323 2.11 -25.03 10.56
N HIS A 324 2.13 -25.29 11.90
CA HIS A 324 3.38 -25.38 12.67
C HIS A 324 4.34 -26.42 12.07
N HIS A 325 3.84 -27.64 11.76
CA HIS A 325 4.62 -28.68 11.12
C HIS A 325 5.21 -28.22 9.79
N LEU A 326 4.40 -27.67 8.88
CA LEU A 326 4.84 -27.23 7.57
C LEU A 326 5.93 -26.13 7.64
N ILE A 327 5.74 -25.14 8.51
CA ILE A 327 6.71 -24.04 8.71
C ILE A 327 8.02 -24.55 9.32
N ARG A 328 7.95 -25.58 10.19
CA ARG A 328 9.14 -26.21 10.80
C ARG A 328 9.88 -27.14 9.81
N ALA A 329 9.16 -27.71 8.89
CA ALA A 329 9.69 -28.55 7.82
C ALA A 329 10.15 -27.75 6.57
N ASP A 330 10.03 -26.42 6.60
CA ASP A 330 10.33 -25.50 5.48
C ASP A 330 9.54 -25.84 4.19
N GLU A 331 8.30 -26.36 4.34
CA GLU A 331 7.42 -26.68 3.23
C GLU A 331 6.81 -25.41 2.60
N ILE A 332 6.81 -25.35 1.27
CA ILE A 332 6.28 -24.20 0.51
C ILE A 332 4.80 -23.99 0.81
N LEU A 333 4.02 -25.04 1.01
CA LEU A 333 2.60 -24.95 1.36
C LEU A 333 2.37 -24.17 2.66
N GLY A 334 3.28 -24.30 3.65
CA GLY A 334 3.21 -23.51 4.88
C GLY A 334 3.33 -22.01 4.63
N LEU A 335 4.18 -21.60 3.68
CA LEU A 335 4.35 -20.20 3.29
C LEU A 335 3.10 -19.66 2.54
N GLN A 336 2.46 -20.49 1.73
CA GLN A 336 1.21 -20.15 1.05
C GLN A 336 0.07 -19.96 2.06
N ILE A 337 -0.18 -20.96 2.91
CA ILE A 337 -1.22 -20.91 3.95
C ILE A 337 -1.06 -19.64 4.81
N ALA A 338 0.15 -19.37 5.31
CA ALA A 338 0.41 -18.21 6.16
C ALA A 338 0.24 -16.87 5.43
N SER A 339 0.57 -16.80 4.14
CA SER A 339 0.39 -15.60 3.31
C SER A 339 -1.08 -15.33 3.02
N ILE A 340 -1.84 -16.35 2.64
CA ILE A 340 -3.28 -16.27 2.36
C ILE A 340 -4.03 -15.87 3.64
N HIS A 341 -3.76 -16.56 4.75
CA HIS A 341 -4.34 -16.25 6.04
C HIS A 341 -4.15 -14.78 6.44
N ASN A 342 -2.90 -14.30 6.44
CA ASN A 342 -2.62 -12.93 6.83
C ASN A 342 -3.26 -11.89 5.91
N LEU A 343 -3.30 -12.13 4.59
CA LEU A 343 -3.97 -11.23 3.65
C LEU A 343 -5.47 -11.23 3.87
N ALA A 344 -6.09 -12.40 4.02
CA ALA A 344 -7.52 -12.53 4.31
C ALA A 344 -7.88 -11.80 5.60
N PHE A 345 -7.05 -11.93 6.65
CA PHE A 345 -7.21 -11.20 7.90
C PHE A 345 -7.19 -9.67 7.68
N TYR A 346 -6.20 -9.15 6.93
CA TYR A 346 -6.09 -7.71 6.68
C TYR A 346 -7.28 -7.16 5.89
N LEU A 347 -7.71 -7.87 4.83
CA LEU A 347 -8.85 -7.45 4.01
C LEU A 347 -10.16 -7.53 4.81
N ARG A 348 -10.33 -8.57 5.63
CA ARG A 348 -11.46 -8.68 6.56
C ARG A 348 -11.47 -7.52 7.55
N LEU A 349 -10.35 -7.20 8.19
CA LEU A 349 -10.25 -6.13 9.19
C LEU A 349 -10.70 -4.77 8.64
N VAL A 350 -10.26 -4.41 7.43
CA VAL A 350 -10.68 -3.13 6.82
C VAL A 350 -12.14 -3.18 6.34
N ARG A 351 -12.65 -4.34 5.93
CA ARG A 351 -14.07 -4.52 5.60
C ARG A 351 -14.95 -4.39 6.82
N GLU A 352 -14.62 -5.03 7.94
CA GLU A 352 -15.31 -4.86 9.23
C GLU A 352 -15.27 -3.39 9.69
N ALA A 353 -14.12 -2.72 9.58
CA ALA A 353 -14.02 -1.28 9.86
C ALA A 353 -15.03 -0.47 9.02
N ARG A 354 -15.14 -0.78 7.72
CA ARG A 354 -16.15 -0.16 6.84
C ARG A 354 -17.59 -0.43 7.32
N GLU A 355 -17.91 -1.66 7.66
CA GLU A 355 -19.24 -2.05 8.13
C GLU A 355 -19.62 -1.29 9.41
N HIS A 356 -18.69 -1.15 10.36
CA HIS A 356 -18.88 -0.38 11.59
C HIS A 356 -18.95 1.14 11.36
N ILE A 357 -18.25 1.69 10.36
CA ILE A 357 -18.46 3.07 9.93
C ILE A 357 -19.88 3.25 9.41
N LEU A 358 -20.36 2.35 8.55
CA LEU A 358 -21.72 2.36 8.01
C LEU A 358 -22.78 2.16 9.08
N ALA A 359 -22.55 1.31 10.08
CA ALA A 359 -23.42 1.12 11.23
C ALA A 359 -23.42 2.34 12.17
N GLY A 360 -22.28 3.03 12.30
CA GLY A 360 -22.13 4.22 13.15
C GLY A 360 -21.54 3.95 14.54
N ASP A 361 -20.97 2.77 14.74
CA ASP A 361 -20.35 2.30 16.00
C ASP A 361 -18.84 2.01 15.85
N PHE A 362 -18.21 2.52 14.78
CA PHE A 362 -16.79 2.27 14.47
C PHE A 362 -15.85 2.61 15.63
N SER A 363 -16.07 3.71 16.35
CA SER A 363 -15.17 4.12 17.43
C SER A 363 -15.07 3.08 18.54
N GLU A 364 -16.21 2.59 19.01
CA GLU A 364 -16.30 1.60 20.08
C GLU A 364 -15.75 0.23 19.63
N TRP A 365 -16.09 -0.18 18.43
CA TRP A 365 -15.58 -1.41 17.83
C TRP A 365 -14.04 -1.33 17.64
N LYS A 366 -13.54 -0.22 17.10
CA LYS A 366 -12.10 0.00 16.92
C LYS A 366 -11.34 -0.13 18.24
N ASP A 367 -11.81 0.53 19.29
CA ASP A 367 -11.15 0.49 20.61
C ASP A 367 -11.13 -0.92 21.22
N LYS A 368 -12.17 -1.71 21.00
CA LYS A 368 -12.20 -3.13 21.39
C LYS A 368 -11.20 -3.94 20.58
N MET A 369 -11.21 -3.78 19.24
CA MET A 369 -10.33 -4.52 18.33
C MET A 369 -8.85 -4.19 18.60
N VAL A 370 -8.49 -2.93 18.80
CA VAL A 370 -7.11 -2.51 19.13
C VAL A 370 -6.62 -3.18 20.41
N ARG A 371 -7.46 -3.31 21.45
CA ARG A 371 -7.10 -4.04 22.67
C ARG A 371 -6.83 -5.53 22.39
N GLN A 372 -7.64 -6.18 21.57
CA GLN A 372 -7.45 -7.59 21.20
C GLN A 372 -6.17 -7.81 20.39
N LEU A 373 -5.93 -6.96 19.41
CA LEU A 373 -4.76 -7.04 18.52
C LEU A 373 -3.42 -6.80 19.21
N ASN A 374 -3.41 -6.17 20.39
CA ASN A 374 -2.20 -6.00 21.20
C ASN A 374 -1.73 -7.30 21.89
N ASN A 375 -2.56 -8.33 21.92
CA ASN A 375 -2.19 -9.60 22.55
C ASN A 375 -1.11 -10.32 21.74
N ARG A 376 -0.23 -11.01 22.46
CA ARG A 376 0.71 -12.00 21.91
C ARG A 376 0.31 -13.37 22.41
N LEU A 377 -0.19 -14.20 21.52
CA LEU A 377 -0.71 -15.54 21.82
C LEU A 377 0.40 -16.59 21.79
#